data_bacea7e93756b524d2cd2c26d42e29ab
#
_entry.id   bacea7e93756b524d2cd2c26d42e29ab
#
_cell.length_a   1.000
_cell.length_b   1.000
_cell.length_c   1.000
_cell.angle_alpha   90.00
_cell.angle_beta   90.00
_cell.angle_gamma   90.00
#
_symmetry.space_group_name_H-M   'P 1'
#
loop_
_entity.id
_entity.type
_entity.pdbx_description
1 polymer ?
#
loop_
_entity_poly.entity_id
_entity_poly.type
_entity_poly.pdbx_seq_one_letter_code
_entity_poly.pdbx_strand_id
1 'polypeptide(L)'
;AYAQENGNRDENGKVVRGPYETNRFGDNWFIGAGGGVNTFLNDGYKANIGPSIDASIGKWFTPSVGMRIGYSGLSTRLWADKPSVLGATLDTDENKYLQKFGYMYVHGDFLWNMSNALGGYKETRFWNMIPYLHAGFYRAYGLDDTDFADNELAVGAGMLHNLRLTERLDLI
;
A
#
# COMPACT_ATOMS: atom_id res chain seq x y z
N ALA A 1 4.25 -32.18 11.27
CA ALA A 1 5.28 -31.17 11.40
C ALA A 1 5.09 -30.51 12.77
N TYR A 2 6.00 -30.79 13.70
CA TYR A 2 6.00 -30.16 15.01
C TYR A 2 6.53 -28.75 14.85
N ALA A 3 5.67 -27.78 15.08
CA ALA A 3 6.11 -26.40 15.28
C ALA A 3 7.05 -26.39 16.50
N GLN A 4 8.26 -25.92 16.35
CA GLN A 4 9.17 -25.80 17.48
C GLN A 4 8.55 -24.86 18.51
N GLU A 5 8.37 -25.37 19.70
CA GLU A 5 7.70 -24.69 20.81
C GLU A 5 8.44 -23.41 21.28
N ASN A 6 9.70 -23.28 20.89
CA ASN A 6 10.59 -22.19 21.24
C ASN A 6 10.95 -21.27 20.08
N GLY A 7 10.04 -21.07 19.15
CA GLY A 7 10.16 -20.16 18.01
C GLY A 7 11.52 -19.52 17.86
N ASN A 8 12.33 -19.96 16.94
CA ASN A 8 13.58 -19.33 16.45
C ASN A 8 14.32 -18.40 17.44
N ARG A 9 14.60 -18.88 18.64
CA ARG A 9 15.47 -18.17 19.60
C ARG A 9 16.76 -18.96 19.78
N ASP A 10 17.90 -18.25 19.77
CA ASP A 10 19.18 -18.82 20.12
C ASP A 10 19.27 -19.11 21.64
N GLU A 11 20.37 -19.72 22.07
CA GLU A 11 20.64 -20.03 23.48
C GLU A 11 20.61 -18.81 24.40
N ASN A 12 20.74 -17.58 23.85
CA ASN A 12 20.69 -16.31 24.55
C ASN A 12 19.29 -15.67 24.51
N GLY A 13 18.29 -16.38 23.98
CA GLY A 13 16.91 -15.88 23.87
C GLY A 13 16.69 -14.85 22.77
N LYS A 14 17.71 -14.57 21.93
CA LYS A 14 17.60 -13.69 20.77
C LYS A 14 16.79 -14.38 19.68
N VAL A 15 15.85 -13.65 19.10
CA VAL A 15 15.08 -14.14 17.95
C VAL A 15 16.02 -14.38 16.78
N VAL A 16 16.24 -15.64 16.43
CA VAL A 16 16.95 -16.04 15.23
C VAL A 16 15.90 -16.28 14.15
N ARG A 17 15.96 -15.55 13.07
CA ARG A 17 15.11 -15.79 11.91
C ARG A 17 15.67 -17.01 11.17
N GLY A 18 15.15 -18.18 11.50
CA GLY A 18 15.43 -19.41 10.77
C GLY A 18 14.56 -19.58 9.55
N PRO A 19 14.69 -20.70 8.84
CA PRO A 19 13.80 -21.02 7.75
C PRO A 19 12.35 -20.87 8.23
N TYR A 20 11.50 -20.29 7.40
CA TYR A 20 10.09 -20.01 7.68
C TYR A 20 9.36 -21.34 7.98
N GLU A 21 9.36 -21.78 9.22
CA GLU A 21 8.85 -23.10 9.61
C GLU A 21 7.48 -23.04 10.29
N THR A 22 7.03 -21.88 10.76
CA THR A 22 5.79 -21.78 11.53
C THR A 22 4.81 -20.83 10.93
N ASN A 23 3.56 -21.23 10.89
CA ASN A 23 2.43 -20.39 10.51
C ASN A 23 1.43 -20.32 11.68
N ARG A 24 1.90 -20.09 12.89
CA ARG A 24 1.03 -19.77 14.02
C ARG A 24 0.36 -18.43 13.76
N PHE A 25 -0.85 -18.23 14.30
CA PHE A 25 -1.59 -16.98 14.08
C PHE A 25 -0.79 -15.74 14.50
N GLY A 26 -0.02 -15.82 15.58
CA GLY A 26 0.79 -14.70 16.10
C GLY A 26 2.07 -14.41 15.34
N ASP A 27 2.50 -15.29 14.42
CA ASP A 27 3.79 -15.15 13.73
C ASP A 27 3.66 -14.42 12.41
N ASN A 28 4.78 -13.81 11.96
CA ASN A 28 4.94 -13.23 10.63
C ASN A 28 4.01 -12.05 10.31
N TRP A 29 3.56 -11.34 11.33
CA TRP A 29 2.87 -10.08 11.18
C TRP A 29 3.85 -8.97 10.86
N PHE A 30 3.40 -8.00 10.07
CA PHE A 30 4.12 -6.77 9.82
C PHE A 30 3.17 -5.57 9.85
N ILE A 31 3.70 -4.41 10.18
CA ILE A 31 3.02 -3.13 10.13
C ILE A 31 3.84 -2.23 9.22
N GLY A 32 3.16 -1.50 8.36
CA GLY A 32 3.75 -0.52 7.47
C GLY A 32 3.11 0.85 7.65
N ALA A 33 3.92 1.88 7.49
CA ALA A 33 3.46 3.25 7.37
C ALA A 33 4.31 3.95 6.32
N GLY A 34 3.71 4.80 5.53
CA GLY A 34 4.38 5.46 4.44
C GLY A 34 3.78 6.82 4.11
N GLY A 35 4.51 7.57 3.31
CA GLY A 35 4.05 8.79 2.69
C GLY A 35 4.54 8.83 1.26
N GLY A 36 3.76 9.43 0.40
CA GLY A 36 4.07 9.45 -1.02
C GLY A 36 3.33 10.56 -1.75
N VAL A 37 3.35 10.44 -3.04
CA VAL A 37 2.61 11.30 -3.95
C VAL A 37 1.72 10.43 -4.84
N ASN A 38 0.55 10.93 -5.14
CA ASN A 38 -0.36 10.32 -6.09
C ASN A 38 -0.58 11.24 -7.30
N THR A 39 -0.91 10.65 -8.40
CA THR A 39 -1.35 11.36 -9.59
C THR A 39 -2.43 10.57 -10.29
N PHE A 40 -3.44 11.28 -10.81
CA PHE A 40 -4.44 10.70 -11.68
C PHE A 40 -4.07 11.03 -13.12
N LEU A 41 -4.03 10.02 -13.94
CA LEU A 41 -3.85 10.16 -15.38
C LEU A 41 -5.24 10.22 -16.01
N ASN A 42 -5.54 11.34 -16.62
CA ASN A 42 -6.76 11.51 -17.41
C ASN A 42 -6.38 11.91 -18.84
N ASP A 43 -7.13 11.39 -19.81
CA ASP A 43 -6.80 11.54 -21.22
C ASP A 43 -6.80 13.02 -21.63
N GLY A 44 -5.67 13.50 -22.14
CA GLY A 44 -5.50 14.88 -22.61
C GLY A 44 -5.18 15.93 -21.55
N TYR A 45 -4.93 15.54 -20.28
CA TYR A 45 -4.66 16.49 -19.20
C TYR A 45 -3.27 16.35 -18.58
N LYS A 46 -2.73 17.46 -18.08
CA LYS A 46 -1.49 17.44 -17.30
C LYS A 46 -1.71 16.68 -15.99
N ALA A 47 -0.79 15.79 -15.67
CA ALA A 47 -0.80 15.09 -14.39
C ALA A 47 -0.60 16.08 -13.24
N ASN A 48 -1.49 16.06 -12.26
CA ASN A 48 -1.35 16.84 -11.04
C ASN A 48 -0.98 15.93 -9.87
N ILE A 49 -0.01 16.38 -9.08
CA ILE A 49 0.53 15.62 -7.98
C ILE A 49 -0.16 16.04 -6.69
N GLY A 50 -0.67 15.08 -5.95
CA GLY A 50 -1.20 15.24 -4.60
C GLY A 50 -0.41 14.43 -3.57
N PRO A 51 -0.33 14.88 -2.31
CA PRO A 51 0.28 14.10 -1.25
C PRO A 51 -0.61 12.91 -0.86
N SER A 52 0.03 11.81 -0.47
CA SER A 52 -0.63 10.64 0.10
C SER A 52 0.07 10.17 1.36
N ILE A 53 -0.70 9.58 2.25
CA ILE A 53 -0.21 8.79 3.36
C ILE A 53 -0.81 7.41 3.27
N ASP A 54 -0.08 6.42 3.76
CA ASP A 54 -0.57 5.06 3.85
C ASP A 54 -0.16 4.42 5.18
N ALA A 55 -1.01 3.50 5.63
CA ALA A 55 -0.78 2.68 6.79
C ALA A 55 -1.31 1.28 6.51
N SER A 56 -0.62 0.28 6.97
CA SER A 56 -1.02 -1.10 6.69
C SER A 56 -0.62 -2.06 7.79
N ILE A 57 -1.38 -3.14 7.88
CA ILE A 57 -1.05 -4.30 8.68
C ILE A 57 -1.21 -5.56 7.82
N GLY A 58 -0.27 -6.47 7.90
CA GLY A 58 -0.31 -7.68 7.11
C GLY A 58 0.36 -8.86 7.77
N LYS A 59 0.24 -10.00 7.13
CA LYS A 59 0.79 -11.26 7.58
C LYS A 59 1.31 -12.08 6.40
N TRP A 60 2.47 -12.64 6.58
CA TRP A 60 2.99 -13.66 5.67
C TRP A 60 2.52 -15.04 6.11
N PHE A 61 1.83 -15.75 5.24
CA PHE A 61 1.38 -17.14 5.47
C PHE A 61 2.45 -18.15 5.04
N THR A 62 3.23 -17.79 4.04
CA THR A 62 4.40 -18.52 3.57
C THR A 62 5.51 -17.53 3.26
N PRO A 63 6.76 -17.95 3.01
CA PRO A 63 7.81 -17.04 2.57
C PRO A 63 7.48 -16.27 1.30
N SER A 64 6.53 -16.77 0.51
CA SER A 64 6.19 -16.21 -0.79
C SER A 64 4.80 -15.61 -0.88
N VAL A 65 3.90 -15.91 0.06
CA VAL A 65 2.49 -15.48 0.01
C VAL A 65 2.09 -14.80 1.29
N GLY A 66 1.53 -13.61 1.17
CA GLY A 66 1.01 -12.83 2.27
C GLY A 66 -0.28 -12.11 1.91
N MET A 67 -0.90 -11.54 2.92
CA MET A 67 -2.03 -10.62 2.78
C MET A 67 -1.80 -9.38 3.63
N ARG A 68 -2.37 -8.27 3.19
CA ARG A 68 -2.29 -6.99 3.89
C ARG A 68 -3.64 -6.29 3.82
N ILE A 69 -4.00 -5.59 4.88
CA ILE A 69 -5.07 -4.60 4.88
C ILE A 69 -4.38 -3.24 4.96
N GLY A 70 -4.76 -2.34 4.10
CA GLY A 70 -4.17 -1.02 4.00
C GLY A 70 -5.21 0.09 4.00
N TYR A 71 -4.74 1.25 4.41
CA TYR A 71 -5.40 2.52 4.26
C TYR A 71 -4.48 3.44 3.49
N SER A 72 -4.99 4.09 2.47
CA SER A 72 -4.31 5.16 1.74
C SER A 72 -5.22 6.36 1.61
N GLY A 73 -4.69 7.55 1.76
CA GLY A 73 -5.50 8.76 1.64
C GLY A 73 -4.69 10.02 1.74
N LEU A 74 -5.32 11.11 1.64
CA LEU A 74 -5.13 12.50 1.99
C LEU A 74 -5.83 13.42 0.98
N SER A 75 -5.17 13.82 -0.09
CA SER A 75 -5.76 14.70 -1.10
C SER A 75 -5.18 14.41 -2.47
N THR A 76 -5.98 14.73 -3.45
CA THR A 76 -5.56 14.67 -4.85
C THR A 76 -6.06 15.88 -5.63
N ARG A 77 -5.55 16.06 -6.83
CA ARG A 77 -5.92 17.13 -7.73
C ARG A 77 -6.17 16.57 -9.11
N LEU A 78 -7.22 17.06 -9.76
CA LEU A 78 -7.62 16.63 -11.09
C LEU A 78 -8.02 17.86 -11.91
N TRP A 79 -7.65 17.88 -13.18
CA TRP A 79 -8.13 18.86 -14.13
C TRP A 79 -9.44 18.39 -14.77
N ALA A 80 -10.37 19.32 -14.97
CA ALA A 80 -11.63 19.05 -15.63
C ALA A 80 -12.04 20.21 -16.56
N ASP A 81 -12.75 19.87 -17.62
CA ASP A 81 -13.29 20.86 -18.58
C ASP A 81 -14.48 21.65 -18.02
N LYS A 82 -15.14 21.12 -17.01
CA LYS A 82 -16.33 21.70 -16.40
C LYS A 82 -16.16 21.84 -14.90
N PRO A 83 -16.75 22.86 -14.28
CA PRO A 83 -16.80 22.96 -12.84
C PRO A 83 -17.54 21.74 -12.28
N SER A 84 -16.94 21.05 -11.33
CA SER A 84 -17.58 19.95 -10.63
C SER A 84 -18.10 20.41 -9.27
N VAL A 85 -19.03 19.64 -8.72
CA VAL A 85 -19.56 19.84 -7.36
C VAL A 85 -18.53 19.63 -6.25
N LEU A 86 -17.32 19.13 -6.57
CA LEU A 86 -16.23 18.88 -5.62
C LEU A 86 -15.30 20.10 -5.39
N GLY A 87 -15.79 21.33 -5.67
CA GLY A 87 -14.98 22.52 -5.53
C GLY A 87 -13.93 22.65 -6.63
N ALA A 88 -14.19 23.48 -7.61
CA ALA A 88 -13.29 23.67 -8.74
C ALA A 88 -12.80 25.12 -8.79
N THR A 89 -11.51 25.30 -8.91
CA THR A 89 -10.91 26.63 -9.16
C THR A 89 -10.59 26.74 -10.63
N LEU A 90 -11.11 27.78 -11.30
CA LEU A 90 -10.77 28.06 -12.69
C LEU A 90 -9.30 28.50 -12.77
N ASP A 91 -8.53 27.77 -13.56
CA ASP A 91 -7.20 28.20 -13.96
C ASP A 91 -7.33 28.98 -15.30
N THR A 92 -7.05 30.26 -15.26
CA THR A 92 -7.22 31.17 -16.40
C THR A 92 -6.18 30.95 -17.50
N ASP A 93 -5.02 30.40 -17.16
CA ASP A 93 -3.96 30.13 -18.12
C ASP A 93 -4.22 28.88 -18.98
N GLU A 94 -4.85 27.89 -18.39
CA GLU A 94 -5.19 26.63 -19.07
C GLU A 94 -6.67 26.58 -19.50
N ASN A 95 -7.48 27.53 -19.10
CA ASN A 95 -8.94 27.59 -19.31
C ASN A 95 -9.65 26.28 -18.84
N LYS A 96 -9.19 25.72 -17.74
CA LYS A 96 -9.65 24.47 -17.14
C LYS A 96 -9.88 24.64 -15.65
N TYR A 97 -10.66 23.74 -15.08
CA TYR A 97 -10.97 23.73 -13.65
C TYR A 97 -10.06 22.76 -12.92
N LEU A 98 -9.29 23.28 -11.96
CA LEU A 98 -8.54 22.46 -11.02
C LEU A 98 -9.46 22.02 -9.87
N GLN A 99 -9.74 20.75 -9.79
CA GLN A 99 -10.49 20.15 -8.70
C GLN A 99 -9.53 19.60 -7.65
N LYS A 100 -9.70 20.00 -6.41
CA LYS A 100 -8.95 19.48 -5.26
C LYS A 100 -9.94 18.83 -4.31
N PHE A 101 -9.71 17.57 -3.99
CA PHE A 101 -10.57 16.81 -3.09
C PHE A 101 -9.74 15.87 -2.20
N GLY A 102 -10.32 15.52 -1.05
CA GLY A 102 -9.80 14.47 -0.20
C GLY A 102 -10.25 13.09 -0.68
N TYR A 103 -9.47 12.08 -0.35
CA TYR A 103 -9.87 10.71 -0.60
C TYR A 103 -9.39 9.80 0.52
N MET A 104 -10.08 8.68 0.68
CA MET A 104 -9.66 7.55 1.47
C MET A 104 -9.86 6.27 0.67
N TYR A 105 -8.91 5.37 0.78
CA TYR A 105 -8.95 4.06 0.16
C TYR A 105 -8.60 3.00 1.19
N VAL A 106 -9.56 2.16 1.53
CA VAL A 106 -9.36 1.00 2.41
C VAL A 106 -9.36 -0.25 1.55
N HIS A 107 -8.28 -1.00 1.58
CA HIS A 107 -8.07 -2.10 0.65
C HIS A 107 -7.47 -3.34 1.32
N GLY A 108 -7.75 -4.49 0.75
CA GLY A 108 -7.07 -5.74 1.02
C GLY A 108 -6.13 -6.08 -0.14
N ASP A 109 -4.92 -6.50 0.18
CA ASP A 109 -3.89 -6.85 -0.80
C ASP A 109 -3.51 -8.31 -0.69
N PHE A 110 -3.38 -8.97 -1.82
CA PHE A 110 -2.72 -10.26 -1.96
C PHE A 110 -1.28 -10.03 -2.41
N LEU A 111 -0.33 -10.46 -1.59
CA LEU A 111 1.11 -10.24 -1.79
C LEU A 111 1.78 -11.52 -2.26
N TRP A 112 2.56 -11.41 -3.34
CA TRP A 112 3.37 -12.53 -3.84
C TRP A 112 4.85 -12.15 -3.86
N ASN A 113 5.65 -12.66 -2.91
CA ASN A 113 7.09 -12.45 -2.93
C ASN A 113 7.73 -13.30 -4.02
N MET A 114 7.83 -12.72 -5.21
CA MET A 114 8.39 -13.36 -6.39
C MET A 114 9.86 -13.72 -6.21
N SER A 115 10.62 -12.89 -5.49
CA SER A 115 12.04 -13.16 -5.22
C SER A 115 12.22 -14.44 -4.39
N ASN A 116 11.34 -14.69 -3.43
CA ASN A 116 11.37 -15.93 -2.65
C ASN A 116 10.79 -17.11 -3.41
N ALA A 117 9.75 -16.89 -4.21
CA ALA A 117 9.12 -17.96 -4.99
C ALA A 117 10.06 -18.53 -6.06
N LEU A 118 10.80 -17.70 -6.76
CA LEU A 118 11.68 -18.09 -7.87
C LEU A 118 13.11 -18.37 -7.42
N GLY A 119 13.63 -17.57 -6.50
CA GLY A 119 15.02 -17.65 -6.05
C GLY A 119 15.24 -18.40 -4.73
N GLY A 120 14.20 -19.04 -4.18
CA GLY A 120 14.21 -19.65 -2.87
C GLY A 120 14.25 -18.63 -1.72
N TYR A 121 13.81 -19.03 -0.55
CA TYR A 121 13.85 -18.20 0.63
C TYR A 121 15.30 -17.96 1.09
N LYS A 122 15.68 -16.69 1.24
CA LYS A 122 16.96 -16.28 1.82
C LYS A 122 16.71 -15.16 2.83
N GLU A 123 16.99 -15.43 4.09
CA GLU A 123 16.82 -14.47 5.16
C GLU A 123 17.68 -13.20 4.97
N THR A 124 18.86 -13.34 4.44
CA THR A 124 19.82 -12.26 4.22
C THR A 124 19.61 -11.51 2.90
N ARG A 125 18.52 -11.79 2.17
CA ARG A 125 18.27 -11.10 0.90
C ARG A 125 17.97 -9.64 1.15
N PHE A 126 18.82 -8.78 0.58
CA PHE A 126 18.72 -7.33 0.71
C PHE A 126 17.48 -6.76 0.01
N TRP A 127 17.16 -7.28 -1.18
CA TRP A 127 16.07 -6.78 -2.01
C TRP A 127 15.09 -7.90 -2.39
N ASN A 128 13.81 -7.64 -2.14
CA ASN A 128 12.72 -8.49 -2.57
C ASN A 128 11.77 -7.72 -3.47
N MET A 129 11.30 -8.39 -4.52
CA MET A 129 10.29 -7.91 -5.44
C MET A 129 8.97 -8.62 -5.11
N ILE A 130 7.92 -7.82 -4.82
CA ILE A 130 6.65 -8.33 -4.31
C ILE A 130 5.52 -7.71 -5.13
N PRO A 131 5.16 -8.28 -6.29
CA PRO A 131 3.91 -7.92 -6.95
C PRO A 131 2.73 -8.19 -6.04
N TYR A 132 1.70 -7.34 -6.15
CA TYR A 132 0.47 -7.49 -5.39
C TYR A 132 -0.76 -7.12 -6.20
N LEU A 133 -1.88 -7.72 -5.84
CA LEU A 133 -3.21 -7.35 -6.30
C LEU A 133 -3.97 -6.78 -5.12
N HIS A 134 -4.73 -5.74 -5.36
CA HIS A 134 -5.55 -5.12 -4.32
C HIS A 134 -6.98 -4.88 -4.78
N ALA A 135 -7.89 -4.94 -3.81
CA ALA A 135 -9.28 -4.55 -3.97
C ALA A 135 -9.75 -3.85 -2.70
N GLY A 136 -10.60 -2.85 -2.84
CA GLY A 136 -11.06 -2.11 -1.68
C GLY A 136 -12.09 -1.05 -2.01
N PHE A 137 -12.45 -0.28 -0.99
CA PHE A 137 -13.41 0.80 -1.08
C PHE A 137 -12.67 2.14 -1.14
N TYR A 138 -12.94 2.86 -2.20
CA TYR A 138 -12.51 4.21 -2.42
C TYR A 138 -13.64 5.17 -2.08
N ARG A 139 -13.35 6.22 -1.34
CA ARG A 139 -14.28 7.29 -1.04
C ARG A 139 -13.61 8.63 -1.29
N ALA A 140 -14.20 9.43 -2.17
CA ALA A 140 -13.83 10.82 -2.36
C ALA A 140 -14.72 11.72 -1.49
N TYR A 141 -14.16 12.80 -0.98
CA TYR A 141 -14.91 13.83 -0.25
C TYR A 141 -14.39 15.22 -0.62
N GLY A 142 -15.32 16.16 -0.80
CA GLY A 142 -15.00 17.57 -1.07
C GLY A 142 -14.53 18.29 0.18
N LEU A 143 -13.73 19.34 0.00
CA LEU A 143 -13.34 20.25 1.08
C LEU A 143 -14.39 21.34 1.32
N ASP A 144 -15.33 21.51 0.41
CA ASP A 144 -16.47 22.40 0.54
C ASP A 144 -17.75 21.58 0.78
N ASP A 145 -18.52 22.01 1.71
CA ASP A 145 -19.79 21.63 2.34
C ASP A 145 -20.87 20.96 1.45
N THR A 146 -20.49 20.16 0.49
CA THR A 146 -21.41 19.37 -0.34
C THR A 146 -21.33 17.90 0.03
N ASP A 147 -22.49 17.34 0.38
CA ASP A 147 -22.75 15.95 0.75
C ASP A 147 -22.41 14.88 -0.32
N PHE A 148 -21.43 15.13 -1.16
CA PHE A 148 -20.99 14.17 -2.18
C PHE A 148 -19.83 13.32 -1.69
N ALA A 149 -20.20 12.21 -1.06
CA ALA A 149 -19.29 11.09 -0.82
C ALA A 149 -19.64 9.96 -1.80
N ASP A 150 -18.89 9.87 -2.87
CA ASP A 150 -18.96 8.70 -3.76
C ASP A 150 -18.17 7.55 -3.15
N ASN A 151 -18.84 6.42 -2.98
CA ASN A 151 -18.22 5.18 -2.54
C ASN A 151 -18.08 4.26 -3.74
N GLU A 152 -16.86 3.93 -4.09
CA GLU A 152 -16.58 3.07 -5.23
C GLU A 152 -15.77 1.83 -4.82
N LEU A 153 -16.01 0.73 -5.50
CA LEU A 153 -15.13 -0.42 -5.44
C LEU A 153 -13.98 -0.21 -6.42
N ALA A 154 -12.76 -0.21 -5.90
CA ALA A 154 -11.57 -0.07 -6.71
C ALA A 154 -10.73 -1.36 -6.65
N VAL A 155 -10.19 -1.76 -7.79
CA VAL A 155 -9.27 -2.89 -7.91
C VAL A 155 -8.03 -2.44 -8.66
N GLY A 156 -6.90 -3.06 -8.34
CA GLY A 156 -5.65 -2.71 -9.01
C GLY A 156 -4.54 -3.70 -8.71
N ALA A 157 -3.39 -3.40 -9.29
CA ALA A 157 -2.17 -4.16 -9.10
C ALA A 157 -0.98 -3.22 -8.92
N GLY A 158 0.02 -3.68 -8.23
CA GLY A 158 1.26 -2.92 -8.01
C GLY A 158 2.45 -3.82 -7.73
N MET A 159 3.57 -3.16 -7.48
CA MET A 159 4.85 -3.81 -7.19
C MET A 159 5.48 -3.12 -5.99
N LEU A 160 5.80 -3.88 -4.95
CA LEU A 160 6.61 -3.40 -3.84
C LEU A 160 8.06 -3.82 -4.04
N HIS A 161 8.95 -2.90 -3.79
CA HIS A 161 10.40 -3.15 -3.72
C HIS A 161 10.82 -3.05 -2.26
N ASN A 162 10.93 -4.19 -1.61
CA ASN A 162 11.29 -4.26 -0.20
C ASN A 162 12.81 -4.35 -0.06
N LEU A 163 13.41 -3.34 0.57
CA LEU A 163 14.84 -3.25 0.88
C LEU A 163 15.04 -3.50 2.37
N ARG A 164 15.71 -4.56 2.71
CA ARG A 164 16.02 -4.89 4.10
C ARG A 164 17.10 -3.96 4.65
N LEU A 165 16.74 -3.15 5.63
CA LEU A 165 17.68 -2.26 6.31
C LEU A 165 18.28 -2.92 7.57
N THR A 166 17.45 -3.64 8.33
CA THR A 166 17.85 -4.38 9.51
C THR A 166 17.06 -5.69 9.62
N GLU A 167 17.26 -6.45 10.68
CA GLU A 167 16.46 -7.67 10.94
C GLU A 167 14.96 -7.40 11.14
N ARG A 168 14.57 -6.17 11.47
CA ARG A 168 13.17 -5.81 11.79
C ARG A 168 12.63 -4.61 11.02
N LEU A 169 13.50 -3.92 10.28
CA LEU A 169 13.14 -2.70 9.56
C LEU A 169 13.42 -2.89 8.07
N ASP A 170 12.40 -2.74 7.29
CA ASP A 170 12.47 -2.76 5.83
C ASP A 170 11.99 -1.40 5.29
N LEU A 171 12.58 -0.96 4.18
CA LEU A 171 12.09 0.14 3.36
C LEU A 171 11.31 -0.45 2.19
N ILE A 172 10.11 0.04 1.97
CA ILE A 172 9.21 -0.43 0.91
C ILE A 172 8.91 0.70 -0.06
#